data_43e275f7e4f1c53a9bd863a2af69a7f0
#
_entry.id   43e275f7e4f1c53a9bd863a2af69a7f0
#
_cell.length_a   1.000
_cell.length_b   1.000
_cell.length_c   1.000
_cell.angle_alpha   90.00
_cell.angle_beta   90.00
_cell.angle_gamma   90.00
#
_symmetry.space_group_name_H-M   'P 1'
#
loop_
_entity.id
_entity.type
_entity.pdbx_description
1 polymer ?
#
loop_
_entity_poly.entity_id
_entity_poly.type
_entity_poly.pdbx_seq_one_letter_code
_entity_poly.pdbx_strand_id
1 'polypeptide(L)'
;MNILRLAREFKGIVFASLCVLLMAGCGGEKGETPVTPPTPKPGGGTTVKPVVTETPVLPAKDFRAVWVATVLNLDWPKSKNDEVSQKALFTQYLNKLQELKMNAMFFQVRPSADVFWESQYEPWSRYITGTEGQRPSYDVLRWMIDECHSRGIAFHAWINPYRIARSGSATVSSMIPTKLVKRYNNCIIYNPALPETRERIANIIKELLQKYDVDGIHFDDYFYPSLSGGESMNDDAEFAKYGSKFTDIKVFRRAMVDSMVTKVQRTIREVRPSAVFSISPQGNLENDLNQMYANVPLWARKGWVDVIIPQLYWSTKRWFPARLTQFVTECAGKNKFMVGYGIYRFDKSQNSQWNDDDFYQSNVDLQRQFTLAYGNKKVAGSSLYRAQNLLDNPENINKVIAKQFEKPALLPYLSLLPEAKPTAPKNVTVAGTALKWDAVADCYYAVYQHNGDKKEATLLAIVQTNSYELTTNGKFFVTAVKKNDNAESEVSTIVEKK
;
A
#
# COMPACT_ATOMS: atom_id res chain seq x y z
N MET A 1 -4.50 -50.51 8.10
CA MET A 1 -5.32 -51.48 7.33
C MET A 1 -5.72 -50.76 6.04
N ASN A 2 -5.23 -51.29 4.94
CA ASN A 2 -5.31 -50.87 3.56
C ASN A 2 -6.66 -50.27 3.09
N ILE A 3 -6.62 -49.27 2.18
CA ILE A 3 -7.23 -49.41 0.86
C ILE A 3 -6.55 -48.42 -0.08
N LEU A 4 -5.76 -49.03 -0.99
CA LEU A 4 -5.28 -48.49 -2.26
C LEU A 4 -6.34 -48.78 -3.35
N ARG A 5 -6.26 -47.99 -4.45
CA ARG A 5 -6.77 -48.19 -5.81
C ARG A 5 -8.07 -47.48 -6.19
N LEU A 6 -7.91 -46.49 -7.09
CA LEU A 6 -8.43 -46.63 -8.47
C LEU A 6 -7.86 -45.51 -9.34
N ALA A 7 -6.88 -45.89 -10.18
CA ALA A 7 -6.49 -45.15 -11.38
C ALA A 7 -7.22 -45.79 -12.57
N ARG A 8 -7.76 -44.97 -13.50
CA ARG A 8 -7.99 -45.30 -14.92
C ARG A 8 -8.38 -44.03 -15.66
N GLU A 9 -7.49 -43.52 -16.44
CA GLU A 9 -7.46 -43.43 -17.91
C GLU A 9 -8.55 -42.56 -18.58
N PHE A 10 -8.10 -41.46 -19.16
CA PHE A 10 -8.60 -41.03 -20.47
C PHE A 10 -7.45 -40.48 -21.31
N LYS A 11 -7.28 -41.12 -22.48
CA LYS A 11 -6.30 -40.83 -23.53
C LYS A 11 -6.74 -39.64 -24.38
N GLY A 12 -5.85 -38.79 -24.70
CA GLY A 12 -5.41 -38.13 -25.91
C GLY A 12 -6.38 -37.72 -27.03
N ILE A 13 -6.20 -36.46 -27.45
CA ILE A 13 -6.34 -36.07 -28.86
C ILE A 13 -5.26 -35.03 -29.15
N VAL A 14 -4.33 -35.40 -30.02
CA VAL A 14 -3.31 -34.53 -30.63
C VAL A 14 -3.93 -34.04 -31.95
N PHE A 15 -3.99 -32.71 -32.16
CA PHE A 15 -4.18 -32.15 -33.50
C PHE A 15 -2.87 -31.58 -34.02
N ALA A 16 -2.34 -32.26 -35.02
CA ALA A 16 -1.28 -31.79 -35.89
C ALA A 16 -1.89 -31.01 -37.04
N SER A 17 -1.47 -29.78 -37.25
CA SER A 17 -1.76 -29.05 -38.49
C SER A 17 -0.56 -29.01 -39.39
N LEU A 18 -0.74 -29.59 -40.53
CA LEU A 18 0.16 -29.81 -41.64
C LEU A 18 0.19 -28.55 -42.52
N CYS A 19 1.36 -27.91 -42.69
CA CYS A 19 1.58 -26.90 -43.72
C CYS A 19 1.98 -27.58 -45.04
N VAL A 20 1.16 -27.35 -46.05
CA VAL A 20 1.43 -27.77 -47.44
C VAL A 20 2.18 -26.66 -48.17
N LEU A 21 3.41 -27.02 -48.67
CA LEU A 21 4.13 -26.23 -49.68
C LEU A 21 3.56 -26.59 -51.06
N LEU A 22 3.23 -25.57 -51.84
CA LEU A 22 3.03 -25.74 -53.30
C LEU A 22 4.15 -24.98 -54.03
N MET A 23 4.95 -25.77 -54.74
CA MET A 23 5.87 -25.32 -55.80
C MET A 23 5.15 -25.40 -57.13
N ALA A 24 5.28 -24.40 -57.97
CA ALA A 24 5.19 -24.47 -59.45
C ALA A 24 5.86 -23.19 -59.94
N GLY A 25 6.81 -23.16 -60.78
CA GLY A 25 7.23 -23.93 -61.91
C GLY A 25 7.27 -23.08 -63.17
N CYS A 26 8.47 -22.72 -63.64
CA CYS A 26 8.92 -22.47 -65.02
C CYS A 26 8.26 -21.46 -65.95
N GLY A 27 9.12 -20.61 -66.55
CA GLY A 27 8.92 -19.93 -67.82
C GLY A 27 10.04 -18.92 -68.08
N GLY A 28 11.01 -19.27 -68.87
CA GLY A 28 12.12 -18.42 -69.24
C GLY A 28 11.81 -17.57 -70.50
N GLU A 29 12.40 -16.40 -70.56
CA GLU A 29 12.76 -15.77 -71.86
C GLU A 29 14.01 -14.91 -71.75
N LYS A 30 14.82 -14.96 -72.81
CA LYS A 30 16.11 -14.28 -73.00
C LYS A 30 15.85 -12.79 -73.39
N GLY A 31 16.74 -11.93 -72.93
CA GLY A 31 16.87 -10.65 -73.64
C GLY A 31 17.61 -9.57 -72.85
N GLU A 32 18.77 -9.21 -73.35
CA GLU A 32 19.43 -7.93 -73.28
C GLU A 32 20.20 -7.52 -72.01
N THR A 33 21.53 -7.43 -72.20
CA THR A 33 22.50 -6.80 -71.29
C THR A 33 22.29 -5.29 -71.20
N PRO A 34 22.14 -4.73 -69.99
CA PRO A 34 22.29 -3.28 -69.81
C PRO A 34 23.73 -2.95 -69.42
N VAL A 35 24.18 -1.86 -70.03
CA VAL A 35 25.47 -1.17 -69.85
C VAL A 35 25.64 -0.73 -68.40
N THR A 36 26.78 -1.07 -67.81
CA THR A 36 27.19 -0.66 -66.46
C THR A 36 27.59 0.83 -66.46
N PRO A 37 26.99 1.65 -65.56
CA PRO A 37 27.52 3.01 -65.31
C PRO A 37 28.78 2.93 -64.44
N PRO A 38 29.69 3.92 -64.47
CA PRO A 38 30.97 3.87 -63.79
C PRO A 38 30.79 3.96 -62.25
N THR A 39 31.53 3.10 -61.54
CA THR A 39 31.64 3.06 -60.08
C THR A 39 32.13 4.40 -59.51
N PRO A 40 31.43 5.03 -58.54
CA PRO A 40 31.98 6.14 -57.77
C PRO A 40 33.08 5.62 -56.83
N LYS A 41 34.18 6.35 -56.74
CA LYS A 41 35.27 6.14 -55.77
C LYS A 41 34.71 6.15 -54.35
N PRO A 42 35.25 5.31 -53.44
CA PRO A 42 34.80 5.27 -52.04
C PRO A 42 35.20 6.58 -51.36
N GLY A 43 34.20 7.43 -51.13
CA GLY A 43 34.26 8.53 -50.14
C GLY A 43 34.34 7.93 -48.77
N GLY A 44 35.23 8.48 -47.94
CA GLY A 44 35.47 8.03 -46.58
C GLY A 44 34.19 7.84 -45.75
N GLY A 45 33.78 6.62 -45.58
CA GLY A 45 32.69 6.25 -44.68
C GLY A 45 33.19 6.46 -43.26
N THR A 46 32.66 7.46 -42.56
CA THR A 46 32.64 7.50 -41.14
C THR A 46 31.87 6.24 -40.68
N THR A 47 32.60 5.27 -40.18
CA THR A 47 32.02 4.12 -39.48
C THR A 47 31.30 4.67 -38.26
N VAL A 48 29.98 4.86 -38.36
CA VAL A 48 29.12 5.04 -37.21
C VAL A 48 29.23 3.79 -36.39
N LYS A 49 30.03 3.82 -35.31
CA LYS A 49 30.03 2.75 -34.32
C LYS A 49 28.59 2.51 -33.91
N PRO A 50 28.11 1.24 -33.84
CA PRO A 50 26.77 0.98 -33.32
C PRO A 50 26.67 1.63 -31.96
N VAL A 51 25.68 2.48 -31.77
CA VAL A 51 25.35 3.04 -30.47
C VAL A 51 24.90 1.86 -29.63
N VAL A 52 25.79 1.36 -28.79
CA VAL A 52 25.43 0.36 -27.78
C VAL A 52 24.47 1.10 -26.83
N THR A 53 23.20 0.82 -26.98
CA THR A 53 22.17 1.32 -26.05
C THR A 53 22.39 0.64 -24.71
N GLU A 54 23.08 1.33 -23.80
CA GLU A 54 23.24 0.88 -22.42
C GLU A 54 21.85 0.74 -21.78
N THR A 55 21.55 -0.40 -21.17
CA THR A 55 20.27 -0.65 -20.50
C THR A 55 20.49 -0.59 -18.98
N PRO A 56 20.05 0.48 -18.30
CA PRO A 56 20.15 0.57 -16.86
C PRO A 56 19.18 -0.38 -16.17
N VAL A 57 19.56 -0.86 -14.99
CA VAL A 57 18.69 -1.61 -14.10
C VAL A 57 18.19 -0.65 -13.02
N LEU A 58 16.88 -0.47 -12.92
CA LEU A 58 16.28 0.37 -11.90
C LEU A 58 16.40 -0.28 -10.52
N PRO A 59 16.65 0.50 -9.45
CA PRO A 59 16.66 -0.04 -8.10
C PRO A 59 15.28 -0.55 -7.68
N ALA A 60 15.25 -1.49 -6.75
CA ALA A 60 14.01 -2.01 -6.22
C ALA A 60 13.19 -0.90 -5.55
N LYS A 61 11.89 -0.89 -5.82
CA LYS A 61 10.92 -0.03 -5.13
C LYS A 61 10.60 -0.61 -3.76
N ASP A 62 10.31 0.25 -2.79
CA ASP A 62 10.07 -0.17 -1.41
C ASP A 62 9.02 0.73 -0.75
N PHE A 63 7.97 0.12 -0.19
CA PHE A 63 6.93 0.82 0.55
C PHE A 63 7.33 0.95 2.02
N ARG A 64 7.53 2.18 2.50
CA ARG A 64 8.05 2.50 3.84
C ARG A 64 7.08 3.39 4.57
N ALA A 65 6.16 2.79 5.31
CA ALA A 65 5.06 3.50 5.94
C ALA A 65 5.14 3.56 7.46
N VAL A 66 4.38 4.49 8.01
CA VAL A 66 4.07 4.57 9.45
C VAL A 66 2.58 4.66 9.64
N TRP A 67 2.05 4.09 10.74
CA TRP A 67 0.70 4.36 11.22
C TRP A 67 0.67 5.54 12.17
N VAL A 68 -0.29 6.45 11.96
CA VAL A 68 -0.61 7.57 12.86
C VAL A 68 -2.00 7.34 13.44
N ALA A 69 -2.07 6.98 14.71
CA ALA A 69 -3.31 6.68 15.43
C ALA A 69 -3.91 7.94 16.05
N THR A 70 -5.18 8.23 15.72
CA THR A 70 -5.92 9.35 16.29
C THR A 70 -6.85 8.93 17.42
N VAL A 71 -7.26 7.67 17.47
CA VAL A 71 -8.04 7.12 18.58
C VAL A 71 -7.34 7.42 19.90
N LEU A 72 -8.09 7.94 20.90
CA LEU A 72 -7.56 8.36 22.20
C LEU A 72 -6.43 9.42 22.11
N ASN A 73 -6.29 10.11 20.98
CA ASN A 73 -5.18 11.02 20.70
C ASN A 73 -3.80 10.38 20.92
N LEU A 74 -3.66 9.08 20.56
CA LEU A 74 -2.44 8.32 20.79
C LEU A 74 -1.22 8.94 20.10
N ASP A 75 -1.36 9.33 18.84
CA ASP A 75 -0.32 10.05 18.11
C ASP A 75 -0.77 11.50 17.85
N TRP A 76 -1.93 11.70 17.24
CA TRP A 76 -2.40 13.01 16.80
C TRP A 76 -3.91 13.19 17.02
N PRO A 77 -4.36 14.43 17.34
CA PRO A 77 -3.58 15.54 17.87
C PRO A 77 -3.32 15.39 19.36
N LYS A 78 -2.26 16.02 19.85
CA LYS A 78 -2.04 16.13 21.32
C LYS A 78 -2.76 17.33 21.91
N SER A 79 -2.92 18.43 21.14
CA SER A 79 -3.68 19.61 21.51
C SER A 79 -5.00 19.65 20.74
N LYS A 80 -6.13 19.76 21.46
CA LYS A 80 -7.47 19.82 20.85
C LYS A 80 -7.83 21.25 20.52
N ASN A 81 -8.52 21.46 19.40
CA ASN A 81 -8.98 22.79 18.95
C ASN A 81 -7.85 23.83 18.85
N ASP A 82 -6.66 23.41 18.51
CA ASP A 82 -5.45 24.24 18.42
C ASP A 82 -4.75 23.93 17.08
N GLU A 83 -5.12 24.67 16.06
CA GLU A 83 -4.60 24.49 14.69
C GLU A 83 -3.08 24.59 14.62
N VAL A 84 -2.48 25.54 15.33
CA VAL A 84 -1.03 25.76 15.29
C VAL A 84 -0.27 24.55 15.83
N SER A 85 -0.63 24.08 17.01
CA SER A 85 -0.01 22.90 17.63
C SER A 85 -0.29 21.61 16.84
N GLN A 86 -1.51 21.48 16.27
CA GLN A 86 -1.88 20.34 15.43
C GLN A 86 -1.01 20.25 14.17
N LYS A 87 -0.87 21.36 13.45
CA LYS A 87 -0.01 21.47 12.28
C LYS A 87 1.46 21.26 12.61
N ALA A 88 1.94 21.85 13.71
CA ALA A 88 3.33 21.69 14.14
C ALA A 88 3.67 20.22 14.43
N LEU A 89 2.82 19.48 15.14
CA LEU A 89 3.05 18.06 15.43
C LEU A 89 3.03 17.19 14.15
N PHE A 90 2.07 17.44 13.25
CA PHE A 90 2.00 16.71 11.99
C PHE A 90 3.26 16.96 11.13
N THR A 91 3.73 18.21 11.08
CA THR A 91 4.99 18.58 10.40
C THR A 91 6.20 17.86 11.01
N GLN A 92 6.24 17.68 12.34
CA GLN A 92 7.33 16.90 12.98
C GLN A 92 7.32 15.44 12.49
N TYR A 93 6.15 14.81 12.37
CA TYR A 93 6.06 13.46 11.79
C TYR A 93 6.59 13.44 10.35
N LEU A 94 6.17 14.37 9.50
CA LEU A 94 6.61 14.43 8.11
C LEU A 94 8.13 14.63 7.99
N ASN A 95 8.70 15.53 8.80
CA ASN A 95 10.15 15.75 8.84
C ASN A 95 10.89 14.48 9.27
N LYS A 96 10.35 13.75 10.25
CA LYS A 96 10.93 12.47 10.69
C LYS A 96 10.83 11.39 9.61
N LEU A 97 9.74 11.32 8.86
CA LEU A 97 9.61 10.41 7.73
C LEU A 97 10.64 10.72 6.63
N GLN A 98 10.84 12.00 6.29
CA GLN A 98 11.85 12.41 5.31
C GLN A 98 13.27 12.07 5.79
N GLU A 99 13.59 12.35 7.07
CA GLU A 99 14.87 11.98 7.70
C GLU A 99 15.17 10.48 7.56
N LEU A 100 14.16 9.64 7.80
CA LEU A 100 14.25 8.18 7.74
C LEU A 100 13.98 7.61 6.33
N LYS A 101 13.84 8.45 5.29
CA LYS A 101 13.54 8.06 3.90
C LYS A 101 12.31 7.14 3.79
N MET A 102 11.31 7.44 4.60
CA MET A 102 9.98 6.82 4.53
C MET A 102 9.10 7.59 3.57
N ASN A 103 8.20 6.91 2.89
CA ASN A 103 7.48 7.46 1.72
C ASN A 103 5.96 7.26 1.77
N ALA A 104 5.40 6.78 2.88
CA ALA A 104 3.96 6.61 3.05
C ALA A 104 3.52 6.76 4.51
N MET A 105 2.23 7.11 4.69
CA MET A 105 1.58 7.25 5.98
C MET A 105 0.18 6.60 5.93
N PHE A 106 -0.16 5.80 6.95
CA PHE A 106 -1.53 5.40 7.25
C PHE A 106 -2.06 6.29 8.37
N PHE A 107 -2.85 7.30 8.03
CA PHE A 107 -3.41 8.22 9.01
C PHE A 107 -4.84 7.85 9.36
N GLN A 108 -5.15 7.67 10.65
CA GLN A 108 -6.47 7.25 11.12
C GLN A 108 -7.48 8.41 11.03
N VAL A 109 -8.20 8.50 9.90
CA VAL A 109 -9.19 9.55 9.61
C VAL A 109 -10.59 9.21 10.12
N ARG A 110 -10.82 7.94 10.51
CA ARG A 110 -12.07 7.45 11.08
C ARG A 110 -11.78 6.41 12.17
N PRO A 111 -11.45 6.88 13.40
CA PRO A 111 -11.12 5.99 14.53
C PRO A 111 -12.33 5.27 15.12
N SER A 112 -13.51 5.86 14.99
CA SER A 112 -14.82 5.36 15.40
C SER A 112 -15.84 5.77 14.34
N ALA A 113 -17.13 5.86 14.65
CA ALA A 113 -18.09 6.45 13.72
C ALA A 113 -18.09 7.98 13.81
N ASP A 114 -16.93 8.56 13.69
CA ASP A 114 -16.62 10.00 13.65
C ASP A 114 -15.47 10.22 12.64
N VAL A 115 -15.48 11.32 11.92
CA VAL A 115 -14.63 11.53 10.73
C VAL A 115 -13.86 12.84 10.77
N PHE A 116 -12.81 12.95 9.95
CA PHE A 116 -11.93 14.13 9.85
C PHE A 116 -12.29 15.03 8.66
N TRP A 117 -13.52 14.94 8.20
CA TRP A 117 -14.07 15.78 7.10
C TRP A 117 -15.55 16.05 7.33
N GLU A 118 -16.10 17.03 6.61
CA GLU A 118 -17.54 17.29 6.62
C GLU A 118 -18.28 16.16 5.90
N SER A 119 -19.02 15.35 6.67
CA SER A 119 -19.71 14.16 6.20
C SER A 119 -21.22 14.26 6.36
N GLN A 120 -21.96 13.67 5.41
CA GLN A 120 -23.40 13.48 5.49
C GLN A 120 -23.80 12.28 6.37
N TYR A 121 -22.82 11.47 6.73
CA TYR A 121 -23.04 10.18 7.40
C TYR A 121 -22.64 10.19 8.86
N GLU A 122 -21.57 10.87 9.23
CA GLU A 122 -20.95 10.78 10.55
C GLU A 122 -20.50 12.15 11.04
N PRO A 123 -20.48 12.41 12.37
CA PRO A 123 -20.07 13.68 12.92
C PRO A 123 -18.57 13.93 12.76
N TRP A 124 -18.16 15.21 12.88
CA TRP A 124 -16.75 15.55 13.08
C TRP A 124 -16.19 14.86 14.31
N SER A 125 -14.97 14.36 14.19
CA SER A 125 -14.32 13.64 15.28
C SER A 125 -14.01 14.55 16.47
N ARG A 126 -14.43 14.09 17.66
CA ARG A 126 -14.07 14.73 18.94
C ARG A 126 -12.56 14.81 19.18
N TYR A 127 -11.78 13.97 18.52
CA TYR A 127 -10.33 13.96 18.71
C TYR A 127 -9.66 15.24 18.17
N ILE A 128 -10.27 15.92 17.20
CA ILE A 128 -9.73 17.17 16.63
C ILE A 128 -10.00 18.37 17.57
N THR A 129 -11.26 18.55 17.96
CA THR A 129 -11.69 19.76 18.68
C THR A 129 -11.92 19.55 20.17
N GLY A 130 -12.08 18.29 20.61
CA GLY A 130 -12.51 17.90 21.96
C GLY A 130 -14.01 17.64 22.06
N THR A 131 -14.81 18.06 21.08
CA THR A 131 -16.27 17.92 21.05
C THR A 131 -16.71 17.22 19.75
N GLU A 132 -17.50 16.15 19.88
CA GLU A 132 -18.06 15.43 18.73
C GLU A 132 -19.02 16.36 17.96
N GLY A 133 -18.91 16.35 16.63
CA GLY A 133 -19.72 17.17 15.74
C GLY A 133 -19.25 18.62 15.59
N GLN A 134 -18.30 19.08 16.39
CA GLN A 134 -17.75 20.43 16.26
C GLN A 134 -16.77 20.46 15.06
N ARG A 135 -17.09 21.34 14.08
CA ARG A 135 -16.22 21.60 12.93
C ARG A 135 -14.93 22.30 13.38
N PRO A 136 -13.75 21.85 12.93
CA PRO A 136 -12.49 22.56 13.17
C PRO A 136 -12.40 23.86 12.36
N SER A 137 -11.45 24.74 12.72
CA SER A 137 -11.22 26.05 12.08
C SER A 137 -10.70 25.94 10.63
N TYR A 138 -10.15 24.79 10.25
CA TYR A 138 -9.55 24.55 8.94
C TYR A 138 -9.93 23.17 8.37
N ASP A 139 -9.74 22.97 7.09
CA ASP A 139 -9.87 21.65 6.46
C ASP A 139 -8.65 20.79 6.80
N VAL A 140 -8.74 20.07 7.91
CA VAL A 140 -7.67 19.25 8.49
C VAL A 140 -7.14 18.25 7.48
N LEU A 141 -8.04 17.52 6.83
CA LEU A 141 -7.68 16.43 5.96
C LEU A 141 -7.05 16.92 4.65
N ARG A 142 -7.60 17.99 4.05
CA ARG A 142 -7.01 18.61 2.86
C ARG A 142 -5.58 19.06 3.13
N TRP A 143 -5.38 19.81 4.21
CA TRP A 143 -4.07 20.32 4.60
C TRP A 143 -3.06 19.17 4.80
N MET A 144 -3.46 18.07 5.47
CA MET A 144 -2.58 16.92 5.71
C MET A 144 -2.18 16.21 4.42
N ILE A 145 -3.12 16.01 3.50
CA ILE A 145 -2.86 15.38 2.21
C ILE A 145 -1.88 16.24 1.40
N ASP A 146 -2.13 17.55 1.30
CA ASP A 146 -1.30 18.48 0.54
C ASP A 146 0.13 18.52 1.11
N GLU A 147 0.29 18.52 2.45
CA GLU A 147 1.59 18.47 3.11
C GLU A 147 2.34 17.14 2.85
N CYS A 148 1.64 16.01 2.83
CA CYS A 148 2.23 14.72 2.46
C CYS A 148 2.69 14.71 1.01
N HIS A 149 1.80 15.08 0.08
CA HIS A 149 2.07 15.04 -1.35
C HIS A 149 3.20 16.00 -1.75
N SER A 150 3.27 17.19 -1.13
CA SER A 150 4.37 18.14 -1.38
C SER A 150 5.75 17.57 -1.03
N ARG A 151 5.81 16.57 -0.16
CA ARG A 151 7.04 15.86 0.26
C ARG A 151 7.24 14.50 -0.39
N GLY A 152 6.37 14.11 -1.33
CA GLY A 152 6.41 12.79 -1.96
C GLY A 152 6.05 11.64 -1.01
N ILE A 153 5.21 11.91 -0.01
CA ILE A 153 4.71 10.94 0.95
C ILE A 153 3.26 10.59 0.59
N ALA A 154 2.97 9.31 0.34
CA ALA A 154 1.61 8.85 0.10
C ALA A 154 0.76 8.89 1.37
N PHE A 155 -0.48 9.38 1.24
CA PHE A 155 -1.44 9.49 2.35
C PHE A 155 -2.55 8.45 2.19
N HIS A 156 -2.53 7.40 3.02
CA HIS A 156 -3.57 6.38 3.07
C HIS A 156 -4.53 6.65 4.22
N ALA A 157 -5.82 6.78 3.90
CA ALA A 157 -6.86 7.03 4.88
C ALA A 157 -7.19 5.75 5.67
N TRP A 158 -6.77 5.69 6.93
CA TRP A 158 -7.06 4.57 7.81
C TRP A 158 -8.44 4.73 8.47
N ILE A 159 -9.28 3.72 8.28
CA ILE A 159 -10.66 3.63 8.71
C ILE A 159 -10.85 2.36 9.54
N ASN A 160 -11.37 2.49 10.75
CA ASN A 160 -11.96 1.35 11.44
C ASN A 160 -13.39 1.14 10.91
N PRO A 161 -13.71 0.00 10.25
CA PRO A 161 -14.96 -0.09 9.50
C PRO A 161 -16.22 -0.15 10.38
N TYR A 162 -16.19 -0.81 11.53
CA TYR A 162 -17.41 -1.10 12.29
C TYR A 162 -17.52 -0.36 13.62
N ARG A 163 -16.42 0.10 14.21
CA ARG A 163 -16.47 0.72 15.55
C ARG A 163 -17.26 2.02 15.55
N ILE A 164 -18.22 2.09 16.46
CA ILE A 164 -18.95 3.33 16.80
C ILE A 164 -18.39 3.94 18.07
N ALA A 165 -18.16 3.14 19.12
CA ALA A 165 -17.56 3.60 20.36
C ALA A 165 -16.78 2.49 21.07
N ARG A 166 -15.86 2.90 21.96
CA ARG A 166 -15.00 2.03 22.78
C ARG A 166 -15.58 1.77 24.18
N SER A 167 -16.85 2.09 24.41
CA SER A 167 -17.59 1.80 25.62
C SER A 167 -19.03 1.51 25.25
N GLY A 168 -19.61 0.47 25.81
CA GLY A 168 -21.03 0.13 25.60
C GLY A 168 -21.99 1.18 26.16
N SER A 169 -21.56 2.01 27.11
CA SER A 169 -22.34 3.10 27.71
C SER A 169 -22.24 4.43 26.95
N ALA A 170 -21.41 4.50 25.87
CA ALA A 170 -21.23 5.75 25.14
C ALA A 170 -22.53 6.21 24.45
N THR A 171 -22.69 7.52 24.35
CA THR A 171 -23.73 8.13 23.51
C THR A 171 -23.39 7.92 22.03
N VAL A 172 -24.38 7.59 21.24
CA VAL A 172 -24.25 7.45 19.78
C VAL A 172 -24.84 8.70 19.13
N SER A 173 -24.13 9.28 18.19
CA SER A 173 -24.60 10.43 17.42
C SER A 173 -25.96 10.16 16.74
N SER A 174 -26.84 11.15 16.72
CA SER A 174 -28.13 11.09 16.02
C SER A 174 -28.00 10.91 14.50
N MET A 175 -26.83 11.20 13.93
CA MET A 175 -26.52 10.92 12.52
C MET A 175 -26.43 9.42 12.23
N ILE A 176 -26.29 8.56 13.26
CA ILE A 176 -26.18 7.12 13.11
C ILE A 176 -27.55 6.46 13.34
N PRO A 177 -28.16 5.82 12.34
CA PRO A 177 -29.45 5.15 12.51
C PRO A 177 -29.38 4.04 13.56
N THR A 178 -30.25 4.12 14.57
CA THR A 178 -30.26 3.16 15.70
C THR A 178 -30.42 1.71 15.28
N LYS A 179 -31.16 1.45 14.19
CA LYS A 179 -31.31 0.10 13.62
C LYS A 179 -30.00 -0.55 13.17
N LEU A 180 -28.94 0.25 12.93
CA LEU A 180 -27.65 -0.26 12.51
C LEU A 180 -26.70 -0.53 13.69
N VAL A 181 -27.09 -0.21 14.92
CA VAL A 181 -26.24 -0.21 16.09
C VAL A 181 -26.39 -1.50 16.89
N LYS A 182 -25.27 -2.13 17.23
CA LYS A 182 -25.18 -3.17 18.27
C LYS A 182 -24.35 -2.68 19.44
N ARG A 183 -24.88 -2.87 20.65
CA ARG A 183 -24.21 -2.53 21.91
C ARG A 183 -23.76 -3.77 22.64
N TYR A 184 -22.53 -3.69 23.15
CA TYR A 184 -21.92 -4.70 24.02
C TYR A 184 -21.34 -3.97 25.26
N ASN A 185 -20.93 -4.72 26.26
CA ASN A 185 -20.40 -4.15 27.50
C ASN A 185 -19.19 -3.22 27.25
N ASN A 186 -18.30 -3.64 26.37
CA ASN A 186 -17.02 -2.98 26.11
C ASN A 186 -16.96 -2.15 24.81
N CYS A 187 -18.02 -2.17 23.99
CA CYS A 187 -18.02 -1.42 22.73
C CYS A 187 -19.42 -1.25 22.12
N ILE A 188 -19.52 -0.32 21.18
CA ILE A 188 -20.66 -0.18 20.27
C ILE A 188 -20.12 -0.28 18.86
N ILE A 189 -20.82 -1.04 18.01
CA ILE A 189 -20.43 -1.23 16.61
C ILE A 189 -21.62 -1.07 15.67
N TYR A 190 -21.35 -0.82 14.40
CA TYR A 190 -22.31 -1.10 13.35
C TYR A 190 -22.54 -2.61 13.25
N ASN A 191 -23.79 -3.04 13.07
CA ASN A 191 -24.14 -4.44 12.93
C ASN A 191 -23.62 -5.01 11.60
N PRO A 192 -22.59 -5.90 11.59
CA PRO A 192 -21.99 -6.38 10.35
C PRO A 192 -22.92 -7.24 9.51
N ALA A 193 -23.94 -7.84 10.13
CA ALA A 193 -24.89 -8.73 9.46
C ALA A 193 -25.86 -8.00 8.53
N LEU A 194 -26.03 -6.67 8.70
CA LEU A 194 -27.03 -5.91 7.95
C LEU A 194 -26.51 -5.44 6.57
N PRO A 195 -27.28 -5.62 5.49
CA PRO A 195 -26.95 -5.04 4.18
C PRO A 195 -26.78 -3.52 4.24
N GLU A 196 -27.61 -2.82 4.99
CA GLU A 196 -27.58 -1.36 5.15
C GLU A 196 -26.29 -0.87 5.82
N THR A 197 -25.70 -1.66 6.71
CA THR A 197 -24.36 -1.34 7.28
C THR A 197 -23.31 -1.32 6.19
N ARG A 198 -23.29 -2.31 5.31
CA ARG A 198 -22.33 -2.38 4.21
C ARG A 198 -22.47 -1.23 3.22
N GLU A 199 -23.73 -0.87 2.89
CA GLU A 199 -24.01 0.30 2.06
C GLU A 199 -23.54 1.60 2.71
N ARG A 200 -23.78 1.76 4.02
CA ARG A 200 -23.34 2.94 4.74
C ARG A 200 -21.82 3.09 4.75
N ILE A 201 -21.08 2.03 5.06
CA ILE A 201 -19.60 2.04 5.05
C ILE A 201 -19.09 2.37 3.64
N ALA A 202 -19.65 1.75 2.62
CA ALA A 202 -19.30 2.03 1.23
C ALA A 202 -19.56 3.50 0.84
N ASN A 203 -20.68 4.07 1.29
CA ASN A 203 -21.04 5.47 1.02
C ASN A 203 -20.12 6.45 1.75
N ILE A 204 -19.69 6.16 2.99
CA ILE A 204 -18.70 6.95 3.72
C ILE A 204 -17.36 6.98 2.95
N ILE A 205 -16.92 5.84 2.45
CA ILE A 205 -15.70 5.74 1.65
C ILE A 205 -15.85 6.45 0.29
N LYS A 206 -17.00 6.29 -0.37
CA LYS A 206 -17.32 7.01 -1.59
C LYS A 206 -17.25 8.52 -1.40
N GLU A 207 -17.85 9.04 -0.33
CA GLU A 207 -17.81 10.46 0.02
C GLU A 207 -16.38 10.94 0.23
N LEU A 208 -15.56 10.20 0.98
CA LEU A 208 -14.15 10.53 1.21
C LEU A 208 -13.37 10.60 -0.11
N LEU A 209 -13.47 9.57 -0.96
CA LEU A 209 -12.77 9.49 -2.24
C LEU A 209 -13.22 10.57 -3.24
N GLN A 210 -14.46 11.05 -3.16
CA GLN A 210 -14.97 12.13 -4.01
C GLN A 210 -14.46 13.50 -3.58
N LYS A 211 -14.23 13.69 -2.28
CA LYS A 211 -13.85 14.99 -1.70
C LYS A 211 -12.34 15.19 -1.59
N TYR A 212 -11.56 14.11 -1.40
CA TYR A 212 -10.14 14.19 -1.06
C TYR A 212 -9.28 13.26 -1.89
N ASP A 213 -8.09 13.72 -2.22
CA ASP A 213 -7.12 12.99 -3.05
C ASP A 213 -6.23 12.07 -2.20
N VAL A 214 -6.85 11.11 -1.50
CA VAL A 214 -6.11 10.10 -0.75
C VAL A 214 -5.56 9.03 -1.68
N ASP A 215 -4.36 8.50 -1.40
CA ASP A 215 -3.70 7.47 -2.20
C ASP A 215 -4.28 6.07 -1.96
N GLY A 216 -4.99 5.90 -0.84
CA GLY A 216 -5.63 4.63 -0.54
C GLY A 216 -6.57 4.68 0.65
N ILE A 217 -7.34 3.60 0.77
CA ILE A 217 -8.20 3.27 1.90
C ILE A 217 -7.55 2.11 2.65
N HIS A 218 -7.41 2.24 3.95
CA HIS A 218 -6.81 1.24 4.82
C HIS A 218 -7.76 0.82 5.93
N PHE A 219 -7.97 -0.50 6.08
CA PHE A 219 -8.68 -1.07 7.23
C PHE A 219 -7.69 -1.69 8.21
N ASP A 220 -7.98 -1.55 9.51
CA ASP A 220 -7.28 -2.26 10.56
C ASP A 220 -7.86 -3.68 10.78
N ASP A 221 -7.61 -4.26 11.95
CA ASP A 221 -8.02 -5.61 12.34
C ASP A 221 -9.38 -5.69 13.06
N TYR A 222 -10.07 -4.56 13.25
CA TYR A 222 -11.32 -4.55 14.02
C TYR A 222 -12.56 -4.74 13.13
N PHE A 223 -12.89 -6.01 12.84
CA PHE A 223 -14.12 -6.39 12.16
C PHE A 223 -15.22 -6.72 13.18
N TYR A 224 -15.45 -7.97 13.53
CA TYR A 224 -16.26 -8.28 14.71
C TYR A 224 -15.48 -7.97 16.00
N PRO A 225 -16.16 -7.58 17.09
CA PRO A 225 -15.46 -7.22 18.31
C PRO A 225 -15.01 -8.47 19.09
N SER A 226 -13.91 -8.34 19.83
CA SER A 226 -13.60 -9.24 20.93
C SER A 226 -14.47 -8.88 22.12
N LEU A 227 -15.41 -9.75 22.49
CA LEU A 227 -16.31 -9.53 23.62
C LEU A 227 -15.69 -10.06 24.91
N SER A 228 -16.00 -9.41 26.03
CA SER A 228 -15.53 -9.78 27.37
C SER A 228 -16.61 -10.52 28.16
N GLY A 229 -16.19 -11.33 29.15
CA GLY A 229 -17.11 -11.91 30.13
C GLY A 229 -18.10 -12.94 29.55
N GLY A 230 -17.80 -13.58 28.41
CA GLY A 230 -18.71 -14.56 27.81
C GLY A 230 -19.93 -13.96 27.11
N GLU A 231 -19.93 -12.66 26.88
CA GLU A 231 -21.03 -11.98 26.18
C GLU A 231 -21.20 -12.54 24.75
N SER A 232 -22.45 -12.74 24.32
CA SER A 232 -22.78 -13.21 22.97
C SER A 232 -22.79 -12.08 21.95
N MET A 233 -22.52 -12.39 20.68
CA MET A 233 -22.68 -11.45 19.54
C MET A 233 -24.13 -11.03 19.30
N ASN A 234 -25.11 -11.73 19.87
CA ASN A 234 -26.54 -11.43 19.76
C ASN A 234 -27.02 -11.19 18.32
N ASP A 235 -26.56 -12.02 17.37
CA ASP A 235 -26.89 -11.93 15.95
C ASP A 235 -27.69 -13.15 15.42
N ASP A 236 -28.31 -13.93 16.34
CA ASP A 236 -29.14 -15.08 15.98
C ASP A 236 -30.37 -14.68 15.12
N ALA A 237 -30.96 -13.53 15.41
CA ALA A 237 -32.10 -13.01 14.62
C ALA A 237 -31.68 -12.67 13.20
N GLU A 238 -30.52 -12.07 13.00
CA GLU A 238 -29.93 -11.79 11.70
C GLU A 238 -29.56 -13.09 10.98
N PHE A 239 -29.00 -14.06 11.70
CA PHE A 239 -28.71 -15.38 11.14
C PHE A 239 -29.99 -16.08 10.69
N ALA A 240 -31.05 -16.08 11.50
CA ALA A 240 -32.34 -16.64 11.11
C ALA A 240 -32.91 -15.96 9.84
N LYS A 241 -32.73 -14.63 9.72
CA LYS A 241 -33.27 -13.86 8.59
C LYS A 241 -32.44 -13.98 7.29
N TYR A 242 -31.11 -13.96 7.41
CA TYR A 242 -30.21 -13.86 6.27
C TYR A 242 -29.30 -15.08 6.08
N GLY A 243 -29.34 -16.00 7.02
CA GLY A 243 -28.38 -17.10 7.15
C GLY A 243 -28.77 -18.44 6.49
N SER A 244 -29.95 -18.55 5.88
CA SER A 244 -30.53 -19.84 5.39
C SER A 244 -29.63 -20.66 4.45
N LYS A 245 -28.69 -20.00 3.77
CA LYS A 245 -27.74 -20.63 2.84
C LYS A 245 -26.39 -21.01 3.48
N PHE A 246 -26.19 -20.72 4.76
CA PHE A 246 -24.93 -20.99 5.47
C PHE A 246 -25.10 -22.17 6.41
N THR A 247 -24.04 -22.95 6.58
CA THR A 247 -24.05 -24.17 7.41
C THR A 247 -24.14 -23.86 8.91
N ASP A 248 -23.56 -22.72 9.32
CA ASP A 248 -23.55 -22.28 10.72
C ASP A 248 -23.33 -20.76 10.82
N ILE A 249 -23.53 -20.22 12.02
CA ILE A 249 -23.43 -18.78 12.28
C ILE A 249 -22.00 -18.21 12.09
N LYS A 250 -20.93 -19.00 12.29
CA LYS A 250 -19.56 -18.53 12.08
C LYS A 250 -19.26 -18.37 10.60
N VAL A 251 -19.75 -19.29 9.75
CA VAL A 251 -19.68 -19.17 8.29
C VAL A 251 -20.48 -17.96 7.82
N PHE A 252 -21.66 -17.74 8.39
CA PHE A 252 -22.47 -16.54 8.10
C PHE A 252 -21.71 -15.25 8.45
N ARG A 253 -21.16 -15.13 9.66
CA ARG A 253 -20.40 -13.93 10.09
C ARG A 253 -19.23 -13.62 9.15
N ARG A 254 -18.45 -14.63 8.77
CA ARG A 254 -17.37 -14.48 7.77
C ARG A 254 -17.91 -13.97 6.44
N ALA A 255 -18.99 -14.53 5.94
CA ALA A 255 -19.59 -14.10 4.69
C ALA A 255 -20.14 -12.66 4.73
N MET A 256 -20.57 -12.16 5.91
CA MET A 256 -20.99 -10.78 6.09
C MET A 256 -19.81 -9.81 6.02
N VAL A 257 -18.68 -10.17 6.64
CA VAL A 257 -17.43 -9.39 6.51
C VAL A 257 -16.91 -9.43 5.07
N ASP A 258 -16.86 -10.60 4.45
CA ASP A 258 -16.47 -10.77 3.03
C ASP A 258 -17.33 -9.88 2.10
N SER A 259 -18.63 -9.82 2.37
CA SER A 259 -19.57 -8.99 1.59
C SER A 259 -19.28 -7.49 1.76
N MET A 260 -18.85 -7.05 2.96
CA MET A 260 -18.45 -5.66 3.20
C MET A 260 -17.14 -5.35 2.47
N VAL A 261 -16.12 -6.20 2.59
CA VAL A 261 -14.83 -6.02 1.91
C VAL A 261 -15.00 -5.92 0.40
N THR A 262 -15.80 -6.82 -0.20
CA THR A 262 -16.07 -6.79 -1.65
C THR A 262 -16.89 -5.60 -2.09
N LYS A 263 -17.85 -5.13 -1.26
CA LYS A 263 -18.61 -3.91 -1.54
C LYS A 263 -17.69 -2.68 -1.53
N VAL A 264 -16.84 -2.56 -0.53
CA VAL A 264 -15.85 -1.47 -0.44
C VAL A 264 -14.88 -1.50 -1.61
N GLN A 265 -14.32 -2.66 -1.94
CA GLN A 265 -13.43 -2.82 -3.09
C GLN A 265 -14.09 -2.33 -4.38
N ARG A 266 -15.35 -2.74 -4.67
CA ARG A 266 -16.09 -2.26 -5.84
C ARG A 266 -16.28 -0.76 -5.80
N THR A 267 -16.67 -0.20 -4.67
CA THR A 267 -16.86 1.26 -4.51
C THR A 267 -15.57 2.04 -4.80
N ILE A 268 -14.42 1.55 -4.32
CA ILE A 268 -13.12 2.18 -4.62
C ILE A 268 -12.85 2.13 -6.13
N ARG A 269 -13.05 0.97 -6.78
CA ARG A 269 -12.82 0.81 -8.22
C ARG A 269 -13.74 1.68 -9.08
N GLU A 270 -14.98 1.90 -8.65
CA GLU A 270 -15.95 2.76 -9.33
C GLU A 270 -15.64 4.26 -9.18
N VAL A 271 -15.16 4.68 -8.01
CA VAL A 271 -14.97 6.11 -7.70
C VAL A 271 -13.56 6.58 -8.03
N ARG A 272 -12.55 5.83 -7.63
CA ARG A 272 -11.13 6.13 -7.85
C ARG A 272 -10.34 4.83 -8.03
N PRO A 273 -10.25 4.31 -9.25
CA PRO A 273 -9.59 3.03 -9.54
C PRO A 273 -8.12 2.97 -9.12
N SER A 274 -7.44 4.13 -9.08
CA SER A 274 -6.03 4.27 -8.66
C SER A 274 -5.83 4.14 -7.14
N ALA A 275 -6.86 4.41 -6.32
CA ALA A 275 -6.74 4.33 -4.87
C ALA A 275 -6.53 2.88 -4.42
N VAL A 276 -5.52 2.68 -3.59
CA VAL A 276 -5.14 1.38 -3.04
C VAL A 276 -6.08 0.96 -1.92
N PHE A 277 -6.56 -0.28 -1.96
CA PHE A 277 -7.29 -0.87 -0.84
C PHE A 277 -6.37 -1.81 -0.05
N SER A 278 -6.04 -1.45 1.19
CA SER A 278 -5.14 -2.21 2.05
C SER A 278 -5.79 -2.62 3.36
N ILE A 279 -5.33 -3.73 3.93
CA ILE A 279 -5.81 -4.24 5.23
C ILE A 279 -4.61 -4.63 6.10
N SER A 280 -4.67 -4.26 7.40
CA SER A 280 -3.72 -4.75 8.41
C SER A 280 -4.42 -5.69 9.40
N PRO A 281 -4.48 -7.00 9.09
CA PRO A 281 -5.07 -7.99 9.98
C PRO A 281 -4.22 -8.20 11.24
N GLN A 282 -4.79 -8.86 12.26
CA GLN A 282 -4.01 -9.33 13.39
C GLN A 282 -2.86 -10.22 12.91
N GLY A 283 -1.78 -10.26 13.65
CA GLY A 283 -0.66 -11.14 13.33
C GLY A 283 -0.94 -12.64 13.56
N ASN A 284 -2.20 -13.02 13.63
CA ASN A 284 -2.65 -14.39 13.86
C ASN A 284 -3.89 -14.72 13.02
N LEU A 285 -3.70 -15.46 11.92
CA LEU A 285 -4.78 -15.82 10.97
C LEU A 285 -5.91 -16.62 11.61
N GLU A 286 -5.64 -17.39 12.65
CA GLU A 286 -6.68 -18.14 13.36
C GLU A 286 -7.62 -17.20 14.13
N ASN A 287 -7.06 -16.19 14.81
CA ASN A 287 -7.84 -15.15 15.47
C ASN A 287 -8.63 -14.32 14.45
N ASP A 288 -7.99 -13.93 13.34
CA ASP A 288 -8.67 -13.22 12.25
C ASP A 288 -9.90 -14.01 11.78
N LEU A 289 -9.74 -15.30 11.49
CA LEU A 289 -10.80 -16.14 10.95
C LEU A 289 -11.91 -16.45 11.97
N ASN A 290 -11.54 -16.74 13.23
CA ASN A 290 -12.46 -17.33 14.21
C ASN A 290 -13.01 -16.34 15.25
N GLN A 291 -12.34 -15.20 15.45
CA GLN A 291 -12.76 -14.16 16.39
C GLN A 291 -13.22 -12.89 15.68
N MET A 292 -12.42 -12.41 14.71
CA MET A 292 -12.76 -11.22 13.91
C MET A 292 -13.63 -11.56 12.69
N TYR A 293 -13.79 -12.86 12.37
CA TYR A 293 -14.48 -13.37 11.18
C TYR A 293 -13.95 -12.78 9.86
N ALA A 294 -12.66 -12.46 9.84
CA ALA A 294 -11.92 -11.92 8.71
C ALA A 294 -11.18 -13.03 7.96
N ASN A 295 -11.62 -13.35 6.75
CA ASN A 295 -11.00 -14.43 5.95
C ASN A 295 -9.90 -13.87 5.04
N VAL A 296 -8.82 -13.39 5.65
CA VAL A 296 -7.71 -12.71 4.97
C VAL A 296 -7.09 -13.56 3.84
N PRO A 297 -6.83 -14.87 4.02
CA PRO A 297 -6.33 -15.70 2.91
C PRO A 297 -7.29 -15.79 1.72
N LEU A 298 -8.60 -15.77 1.95
CA LEU A 298 -9.59 -15.73 0.87
C LEU A 298 -9.49 -14.40 0.10
N TRP A 299 -9.39 -13.27 0.81
CA TRP A 299 -9.31 -11.94 0.20
C TRP A 299 -8.05 -11.80 -0.66
N ALA A 300 -6.92 -12.34 -0.19
CA ALA A 300 -5.67 -12.43 -0.95
C ALA A 300 -5.84 -13.25 -2.25
N ARG A 301 -6.36 -14.48 -2.13
CA ARG A 301 -6.54 -15.37 -3.30
C ARG A 301 -7.51 -14.80 -4.34
N LYS A 302 -8.55 -14.11 -3.88
CA LYS A 302 -9.56 -13.50 -4.76
C LYS A 302 -9.14 -12.14 -5.32
N GLY A 303 -8.10 -11.51 -4.78
CA GLY A 303 -7.69 -10.16 -5.16
C GLY A 303 -8.73 -9.10 -4.75
N TRP A 304 -9.34 -9.26 -3.58
CA TRP A 304 -10.30 -8.28 -3.06
C TRP A 304 -9.63 -7.10 -2.37
N VAL A 305 -8.35 -7.25 -2.03
CA VAL A 305 -7.51 -6.21 -1.47
C VAL A 305 -6.19 -6.13 -2.23
N ASP A 306 -5.67 -4.93 -2.41
CA ASP A 306 -4.42 -4.70 -3.13
C ASP A 306 -3.20 -5.03 -2.27
N VAL A 307 -3.28 -4.74 -0.97
CA VAL A 307 -2.16 -4.88 -0.03
C VAL A 307 -2.62 -5.51 1.28
N ILE A 308 -1.84 -6.45 1.79
CA ILE A 308 -2.02 -7.05 3.11
C ILE A 308 -0.77 -6.76 3.96
N ILE A 309 -0.99 -6.24 5.18
CA ILE A 309 0.05 -5.78 6.11
C ILE A 309 -0.22 -6.36 7.50
N PRO A 310 0.07 -7.64 7.78
CA PRO A 310 -0.21 -8.23 9.09
C PRO A 310 0.58 -7.54 10.20
N GLN A 311 -0.05 -7.38 11.36
CA GLN A 311 0.52 -6.77 12.55
C GLN A 311 1.41 -7.78 13.28
N LEU A 312 2.65 -7.98 12.81
CA LEU A 312 3.59 -8.96 13.38
C LEU A 312 4.33 -8.39 14.60
N TYR A 313 3.59 -8.07 15.67
CA TYR A 313 4.06 -7.35 16.84
C TYR A 313 4.70 -8.26 17.90
N TRP A 314 5.52 -9.22 17.50
CA TRP A 314 6.28 -10.14 18.35
C TRP A 314 7.77 -10.06 18.05
N SER A 315 8.58 -10.45 19.03
CA SER A 315 10.03 -10.58 18.85
C SER A 315 10.39 -11.76 17.93
N THR A 316 11.60 -11.72 17.39
CA THR A 316 12.13 -12.82 16.54
C THR A 316 12.37 -14.11 17.32
N LYS A 317 12.51 -14.05 18.64
CA LYS A 317 12.61 -15.22 19.51
C LYS A 317 11.25 -15.86 19.81
N ARG A 318 10.15 -15.16 19.51
CA ARG A 318 8.78 -15.65 19.72
C ARG A 318 8.08 -15.95 18.40
N TRP A 319 6.97 -15.29 18.14
CA TRP A 319 6.07 -15.66 17.04
C TRP A 319 6.40 -15.00 15.71
N PHE A 320 7.26 -13.96 15.66
CA PHE A 320 7.53 -13.22 14.42
C PHE A 320 7.93 -14.13 13.25
N PRO A 321 8.92 -15.05 13.35
CA PRO A 321 9.35 -15.86 12.21
C PRO A 321 8.25 -16.81 11.72
N ALA A 322 7.56 -17.48 12.66
CA ALA A 322 6.48 -18.42 12.31
C ALA A 322 5.29 -17.71 11.65
N ARG A 323 4.88 -16.55 12.20
CA ARG A 323 3.78 -15.77 11.65
C ARG A 323 4.14 -15.15 10.29
N LEU A 324 5.35 -14.63 10.13
CA LEU A 324 5.84 -14.15 8.82
C LEU A 324 5.74 -15.26 7.77
N THR A 325 6.24 -16.45 8.07
CA THR A 325 6.18 -17.61 7.16
C THR A 325 4.73 -17.98 6.83
N GLN A 326 3.86 -18.05 7.83
CA GLN A 326 2.45 -18.37 7.65
C GLN A 326 1.75 -17.35 6.72
N PHE A 327 1.88 -16.06 7.03
CA PHE A 327 1.24 -15.00 6.23
C PHE A 327 1.79 -14.93 4.80
N VAL A 328 3.10 -15.07 4.61
CA VAL A 328 3.70 -15.12 3.28
C VAL A 328 3.17 -16.30 2.46
N THR A 329 2.98 -17.45 3.10
CA THR A 329 2.47 -18.65 2.44
C THR A 329 1.01 -18.50 2.03
N GLU A 330 0.17 -17.98 2.93
CA GLU A 330 -1.28 -17.96 2.76
C GLU A 330 -1.81 -16.68 2.12
N CYS A 331 -1.11 -15.54 2.31
CA CYS A 331 -1.61 -14.22 1.93
C CYS A 331 -0.77 -13.47 0.88
N ALA A 332 0.48 -13.87 0.61
CA ALA A 332 1.29 -13.25 -0.44
C ALA A 332 1.03 -13.91 -1.80
N GLY A 333 -0.09 -13.57 -2.41
CA GLY A 333 -0.55 -14.13 -3.68
C GLY A 333 -0.60 -13.09 -4.80
N LYS A 334 -1.81 -12.72 -5.23
CA LYS A 334 -2.04 -11.68 -6.25
C LYS A 334 -1.76 -10.28 -5.73
N ASN A 335 -2.09 -10.04 -4.46
CA ASN A 335 -1.87 -8.78 -3.73
C ASN A 335 -0.39 -8.54 -3.42
N LYS A 336 -0.04 -7.31 -3.11
CA LYS A 336 1.25 -6.97 -2.47
C LYS A 336 1.21 -7.36 -1.01
N PHE A 337 2.33 -7.86 -0.51
CA PHE A 337 2.49 -8.25 0.90
C PHE A 337 3.54 -7.37 1.56
N MET A 338 3.21 -6.80 2.71
CA MET A 338 4.10 -5.97 3.52
C MET A 338 4.10 -6.48 4.96
N VAL A 339 5.06 -6.03 5.75
CA VAL A 339 5.16 -6.42 7.17
C VAL A 339 4.87 -5.22 8.05
N GLY A 340 3.98 -5.42 9.03
CA GLY A 340 3.71 -4.47 10.10
C GLY A 340 4.58 -4.77 11.33
N TYR A 341 5.33 -3.78 11.80
CA TYR A 341 6.24 -3.88 12.95
C TYR A 341 5.72 -3.08 14.13
N GLY A 342 5.67 -3.70 15.31
CA GLY A 342 5.23 -3.06 16.56
C GLY A 342 6.37 -2.30 17.23
N ILE A 343 6.81 -1.18 16.69
CA ILE A 343 7.95 -0.42 17.25
C ILE A 343 7.65 0.21 18.63
N TYR A 344 6.37 0.36 19.00
CA TYR A 344 5.97 0.77 20.34
C TYR A 344 6.41 -0.23 21.42
N ARG A 345 6.67 -1.48 21.05
CA ARG A 345 7.09 -2.54 21.95
C ARG A 345 8.52 -2.34 22.48
N PHE A 346 9.31 -1.48 21.85
CA PHE A 346 10.63 -1.08 22.36
C PHE A 346 10.54 -0.05 23.49
N ASP A 347 9.39 0.54 23.75
CA ASP A 347 9.12 1.35 24.93
C ASP A 347 8.66 0.48 26.09
N LYS A 348 9.48 0.40 27.15
CA LYS A 348 9.20 -0.41 28.35
C LYS A 348 7.84 -0.09 28.97
N SER A 349 7.44 1.19 28.97
CA SER A 349 6.17 1.63 29.56
C SER A 349 4.95 1.06 28.81
N GLN A 350 5.09 0.79 27.52
CA GLN A 350 4.01 0.29 26.66
C GLN A 350 4.00 -1.24 26.54
N ASN A 351 5.08 -1.91 26.94
CA ASN A 351 5.25 -3.36 26.75
C ASN A 351 5.01 -4.21 28.00
N SER A 352 4.94 -3.62 29.18
CA SER A 352 4.87 -4.34 30.47
C SER A 352 3.79 -5.43 30.55
N GLN A 353 2.71 -5.30 29.78
CA GLN A 353 1.59 -6.28 29.76
C GLN A 353 1.83 -7.49 28.84
N TRP A 354 2.88 -7.50 28.02
CA TRP A 354 3.05 -8.53 26.98
C TRP A 354 4.09 -9.59 27.29
N ASN A 355 4.88 -9.38 28.36
CA ASN A 355 5.89 -10.32 28.85
C ASN A 355 6.87 -10.81 27.77
N ASP A 356 7.27 -9.91 26.86
CA ASP A 356 8.20 -10.16 25.75
C ASP A 356 9.42 -9.25 25.89
N ASP A 357 10.31 -9.63 26.82
CA ASP A 357 11.45 -8.80 27.24
C ASP A 357 12.51 -8.58 26.16
N ASP A 358 12.45 -9.36 25.07
CA ASP A 358 13.41 -9.26 23.97
C ASP A 358 13.34 -7.90 23.24
N PHE A 359 12.19 -7.25 23.26
CA PHE A 359 12.04 -5.92 22.67
C PHE A 359 12.76 -4.80 23.44
N TYR A 360 12.85 -4.88 24.78
CA TYR A 360 13.42 -3.78 25.54
C TYR A 360 14.92 -3.86 25.74
N GLN A 361 15.50 -5.00 25.46
CA GLN A 361 16.91 -5.22 25.77
C GLN A 361 17.83 -4.56 24.74
N SER A 362 17.37 -4.41 23.51
CA SER A 362 18.07 -3.65 22.47
C SER A 362 17.27 -3.56 21.18
N ASN A 363 17.59 -2.60 20.32
CA ASN A 363 17.05 -2.47 18.97
C ASN A 363 17.50 -3.58 17.99
N VAL A 364 18.32 -4.53 18.44
CA VAL A 364 18.84 -5.64 17.62
C VAL A 364 17.71 -6.52 17.10
N ASP A 365 16.63 -6.67 17.87
CA ASP A 365 15.50 -7.47 17.42
C ASP A 365 14.79 -6.84 16.21
N LEU A 366 14.65 -5.51 16.16
CA LEU A 366 14.10 -4.82 14.98
C LEU A 366 14.98 -5.07 13.73
N GLN A 367 16.29 -5.06 13.87
CA GLN A 367 17.20 -5.38 12.77
C GLN A 367 17.01 -6.83 12.29
N ARG A 368 16.84 -7.79 13.21
CA ARG A 368 16.56 -9.19 12.89
C ARG A 368 15.21 -9.35 12.17
N GLN A 369 14.17 -8.65 12.63
CA GLN A 369 12.86 -8.62 11.98
C GLN A 369 12.98 -8.12 10.54
N PHE A 370 13.67 -7.00 10.29
CA PHE A 370 13.92 -6.50 8.94
C PHE A 370 14.71 -7.52 8.10
N THR A 371 15.76 -8.12 8.65
CA THR A 371 16.56 -9.13 7.93
C THR A 371 15.69 -10.30 7.47
N LEU A 372 14.84 -10.82 8.36
CA LEU A 372 13.93 -11.93 8.02
C LEU A 372 12.89 -11.54 6.97
N ALA A 373 12.30 -10.36 7.11
CA ALA A 373 11.25 -9.89 6.21
C ALA A 373 11.82 -9.60 4.81
N TYR A 374 12.86 -8.78 4.71
CA TYR A 374 13.47 -8.39 3.42
C TYR A 374 14.28 -9.53 2.77
N GLY A 375 14.64 -10.57 3.52
CA GLY A 375 15.14 -11.83 2.96
C GLY A 375 14.11 -12.59 2.13
N ASN A 376 12.83 -12.25 2.23
CA ASN A 376 11.75 -12.87 1.48
C ASN A 376 11.31 -11.98 0.30
N LYS A 377 11.54 -12.44 -0.92
CA LYS A 377 11.23 -11.69 -2.17
C LYS A 377 9.75 -11.31 -2.36
N LYS A 378 8.84 -11.90 -1.59
CA LYS A 378 7.41 -11.55 -1.64
C LYS A 378 7.06 -10.34 -0.77
N VAL A 379 7.97 -9.89 0.11
CA VAL A 379 7.78 -8.70 0.93
C VAL A 379 8.09 -7.46 0.09
N ALA A 380 7.09 -6.61 -0.10
CA ALA A 380 7.16 -5.41 -0.92
C ALA A 380 7.34 -4.11 -0.09
N GLY A 381 7.50 -4.25 1.22
CA GLY A 381 7.69 -3.10 2.10
C GLY A 381 7.36 -3.35 3.57
N SER A 382 7.34 -2.24 4.30
CA SER A 382 7.21 -2.19 5.76
C SER A 382 6.23 -1.12 6.19
N SER A 383 5.57 -1.35 7.33
CA SER A 383 4.85 -0.30 8.05
C SER A 383 5.14 -0.38 9.56
N LEU A 384 5.39 0.75 10.19
CA LEU A 384 5.82 0.86 11.57
C LEU A 384 4.68 1.38 12.46
N TYR A 385 4.29 0.64 13.46
CA TYR A 385 3.29 1.07 14.44
C TYR A 385 3.99 1.48 15.74
N ARG A 386 4.04 2.76 16.13
CA ARG A 386 3.31 3.92 15.60
C ARG A 386 4.18 5.18 15.54
N ALA A 387 3.67 6.26 14.92
CA ALA A 387 4.42 7.48 14.61
C ALA A 387 5.06 8.16 15.82
N GLN A 388 4.38 8.23 16.98
CA GLN A 388 4.94 8.82 18.18
C GLN A 388 6.28 8.16 18.57
N ASN A 389 6.41 6.85 18.37
CA ASN A 389 7.65 6.14 18.72
C ASN A 389 8.84 6.49 17.80
N LEU A 390 8.59 7.06 16.61
CA LEU A 390 9.67 7.62 15.80
C LEU A 390 10.22 8.92 16.39
N LEU A 391 9.37 9.73 17.04
CA LEU A 391 9.81 10.94 17.76
C LEU A 391 10.48 10.59 19.09
N ASP A 392 9.89 9.68 19.86
CA ASP A 392 10.38 9.24 21.17
C ASP A 392 11.68 8.41 21.06
N ASN A 393 11.89 7.72 19.95
CA ASN A 393 13.04 6.93 19.61
C ASN A 393 13.50 5.94 20.70
N PRO A 394 12.61 5.09 21.26
CA PRO A 394 12.97 4.15 22.30
C PRO A 394 14.06 3.18 21.82
N GLU A 395 15.01 2.85 22.68
CA GLU A 395 16.15 1.96 22.37
C GLU A 395 16.93 2.36 21.09
N ASN A 396 16.86 3.62 20.66
CA ASN A 396 17.48 4.13 19.43
C ASN A 396 17.04 3.38 18.15
N ILE A 397 15.76 3.00 18.06
CA ILE A 397 15.21 2.28 16.89
C ILE A 397 15.45 3.03 15.57
N ASN A 398 15.49 4.38 15.59
CA ASN A 398 15.70 5.19 14.39
C ASN A 398 17.06 4.91 13.73
N LYS A 399 18.08 4.51 14.50
CA LYS A 399 19.38 4.10 13.94
C LYS A 399 19.24 2.83 13.09
N VAL A 400 18.43 1.88 13.52
CA VAL A 400 18.17 0.64 12.77
C VAL A 400 17.31 0.93 11.53
N ILE A 401 16.28 1.77 11.67
CA ILE A 401 15.41 2.17 10.56
C ILE A 401 16.22 2.93 9.49
N ALA A 402 17.03 3.91 9.89
CA ALA A 402 17.90 4.67 8.97
C ALA A 402 18.90 3.78 8.23
N LYS A 403 19.44 2.76 8.89
CA LYS A 403 20.33 1.77 8.25
C LYS A 403 19.58 0.90 7.27
N GLN A 404 18.37 0.44 7.62
CA GLN A 404 17.52 -0.36 6.73
C GLN A 404 17.09 0.44 5.48
N PHE A 405 16.79 1.72 5.65
CA PHE A 405 16.34 2.63 4.59
C PHE A 405 17.45 3.60 4.15
N GLU A 406 18.71 3.14 4.13
CA GLU A 406 19.89 3.97 3.83
C GLU A 406 19.79 4.72 2.50
N LYS A 407 19.21 4.10 1.47
CA LYS A 407 19.01 4.70 0.15
C LYS A 407 17.54 5.14 -0.02
N PRO A 408 17.25 6.23 -0.74
CA PRO A 408 15.88 6.56 -1.12
C PRO A 408 15.28 5.45 -1.98
N ALA A 409 13.97 5.28 -1.95
CA ALA A 409 13.25 4.33 -2.78
C ALA A 409 11.93 4.94 -3.28
N LEU A 410 11.58 4.64 -4.53
CA LEU A 410 10.25 4.93 -5.05
C LEU A 410 9.19 4.03 -4.40
N LEU A 411 7.98 4.54 -4.33
CA LEU A 411 6.79 3.74 -4.03
C LEU A 411 6.55 2.70 -5.13
N PRO A 412 6.24 1.45 -4.78
CA PRO A 412 5.84 0.47 -5.79
C PRO A 412 4.43 0.78 -6.32
N TYR A 413 4.15 0.35 -7.54
CA TYR A 413 2.77 0.23 -8.03
C TYR A 413 2.05 -0.83 -7.19
N LEU A 414 0.96 -0.46 -6.52
CA LEU A 414 0.29 -1.31 -5.52
C LEU A 414 -1.04 -1.90 -6.00
N SER A 415 -1.68 -1.27 -6.99
CA SER A 415 -2.99 -1.72 -7.49
C SER A 415 -2.90 -3.10 -8.16
N LEU A 416 -3.96 -3.89 -8.03
CA LEU A 416 -4.13 -5.14 -8.79
C LEU A 416 -4.64 -4.93 -10.22
N LEU A 417 -4.96 -3.69 -10.60
CA LEU A 417 -5.29 -3.33 -11.97
C LEU A 417 -4.03 -3.35 -12.84
N PRO A 418 -4.15 -3.50 -14.17
CA PRO A 418 -3.02 -3.38 -15.07
C PRO A 418 -2.31 -2.03 -14.94
N GLU A 419 -0.98 -2.05 -14.80
CA GLU A 419 -0.17 -0.85 -14.71
C GLU A 419 -0.16 -0.09 -16.06
N ALA A 420 -0.70 1.12 -16.09
CA ALA A 420 -0.64 2.00 -17.25
C ALA A 420 0.51 3.00 -17.09
N LYS A 421 1.69 2.66 -17.59
CA LYS A 421 2.89 3.49 -17.49
C LYS A 421 2.73 4.83 -18.22
N PRO A 422 3.24 5.94 -17.67
CA PRO A 422 3.33 7.21 -18.38
C PRO A 422 4.40 7.15 -19.47
N THR A 423 4.42 8.15 -20.37
CA THR A 423 5.50 8.28 -21.35
C THR A 423 6.81 8.64 -20.67
N ALA A 424 7.93 8.11 -21.18
CA ALA A 424 9.25 8.50 -20.71
C ALA A 424 9.51 10.02 -20.98
N PRO A 425 10.22 10.73 -20.06
CA PRO A 425 10.60 12.12 -20.29
C PRO A 425 11.41 12.28 -21.57
N LYS A 426 11.08 13.31 -22.38
CA LYS A 426 11.76 13.64 -23.64
C LYS A 426 12.68 14.84 -23.47
N ASN A 427 13.54 15.06 -24.47
CA ASN A 427 14.44 16.22 -24.56
C ASN A 427 15.29 16.40 -23.29
N VAL A 428 15.77 15.26 -22.73
CA VAL A 428 16.65 15.30 -21.57
C VAL A 428 17.99 15.90 -21.96
N THR A 429 18.41 16.96 -21.27
CA THR A 429 19.65 17.72 -21.55
C THR A 429 20.36 18.08 -20.26
N VAL A 430 21.69 18.26 -20.36
CA VAL A 430 22.52 18.84 -19.29
C VAL A 430 23.09 20.15 -19.78
N ALA A 431 22.88 21.24 -19.04
CA ALA A 431 23.46 22.56 -19.27
C ALA A 431 24.14 23.05 -17.97
N GLY A 432 25.44 23.01 -17.93
CA GLY A 432 26.21 23.22 -16.69
C GLY A 432 25.91 22.14 -15.66
N THR A 433 25.31 22.51 -14.54
CA THR A 433 24.86 21.58 -13.50
C THR A 433 23.40 21.17 -13.64
N ALA A 434 22.61 21.87 -14.46
CA ALA A 434 21.17 21.66 -14.58
C ALA A 434 20.84 20.51 -15.54
N LEU A 435 20.26 19.44 -15.04
CA LEU A 435 19.57 18.40 -15.80
C LEU A 435 18.12 18.84 -16.01
N LYS A 436 17.63 18.88 -17.26
CA LYS A 436 16.28 19.33 -17.63
C LYS A 436 15.64 18.37 -18.61
N TRP A 437 14.30 18.33 -18.61
CA TRP A 437 13.50 17.50 -19.51
C TRP A 437 12.12 18.11 -19.76
N ASP A 438 11.37 17.56 -20.72
CA ASP A 438 10.00 17.97 -20.97
C ASP A 438 9.08 17.44 -19.86
N ALA A 439 8.13 18.28 -19.44
CA ALA A 439 7.13 17.87 -18.45
C ALA A 439 6.19 16.79 -19.00
N VAL A 440 5.89 15.81 -18.17
CA VAL A 440 4.88 14.76 -18.40
C VAL A 440 3.69 15.05 -17.48
N ALA A 441 2.49 15.10 -18.03
CA ALA A 441 1.28 15.46 -17.28
C ALA A 441 1.05 14.48 -16.11
N ASP A 442 0.58 15.01 -14.99
CA ASP A 442 0.22 14.28 -13.78
C ASP A 442 1.33 13.37 -13.21
N CYS A 443 2.60 13.75 -13.44
CA CYS A 443 3.76 13.02 -12.98
C CYS A 443 4.65 13.84 -12.05
N TYR A 444 5.38 13.16 -11.22
CA TYR A 444 6.63 13.57 -10.62
C TYR A 444 7.78 12.77 -11.25
N TYR A 445 9.04 13.03 -10.87
CA TYR A 445 10.18 12.43 -11.56
C TYR A 445 11.16 11.80 -10.61
N ALA A 446 11.76 10.69 -11.06
CA ALA A 446 12.90 10.08 -10.40
C ALA A 446 14.16 10.32 -11.25
N VAL A 447 15.18 10.86 -10.62
CA VAL A 447 16.47 11.15 -11.24
C VAL A 447 17.48 10.09 -10.83
N TYR A 448 18.15 9.51 -11.81
CA TYR A 448 19.07 8.41 -11.59
C TYR A 448 20.47 8.71 -12.14
N GLN A 449 21.48 8.23 -11.43
CA GLN A 449 22.83 8.07 -11.96
C GLN A 449 22.95 6.66 -12.56
N HIS A 450 23.41 6.61 -13.80
CA HIS A 450 23.68 5.35 -14.50
C HIS A 450 25.06 4.84 -14.16
N ASN A 451 25.15 3.63 -13.62
CA ASN A 451 26.38 3.01 -13.12
C ASN A 451 27.06 2.05 -14.13
N GLY A 452 26.57 1.99 -15.36
CA GLY A 452 27.05 1.13 -16.43
C GLY A 452 25.98 0.13 -16.90
N ASP A 453 26.23 -0.50 -18.07
CA ASP A 453 25.29 -1.45 -18.67
C ASP A 453 24.99 -2.62 -17.73
N LYS A 454 23.72 -2.96 -17.59
CA LYS A 454 23.19 -4.01 -16.70
C LYS A 454 23.52 -3.87 -15.22
N LYS A 455 24.06 -2.72 -14.79
CA LYS A 455 24.27 -2.40 -13.38
C LYS A 455 23.08 -1.64 -12.84
N GLU A 456 22.78 -1.87 -11.55
CA GLU A 456 21.75 -1.12 -10.85
C GLU A 456 22.11 0.37 -10.79
N ALA A 457 21.19 1.22 -11.23
CA ALA A 457 21.31 2.67 -11.19
C ALA A 457 21.16 3.17 -9.73
N THR A 458 21.70 4.35 -9.47
CA THR A 458 21.51 4.99 -8.16
C THR A 458 20.40 6.03 -8.27
N LEU A 459 19.32 5.87 -7.50
CA LEU A 459 18.29 6.90 -7.35
C LEU A 459 18.87 8.08 -6.55
N LEU A 460 19.02 9.21 -7.23
CA LEU A 460 19.58 10.43 -6.63
C LEU A 460 18.53 11.28 -5.94
N ALA A 461 17.38 11.48 -6.62
CA ALA A 461 16.33 12.33 -6.13
C ALA A 461 14.95 11.95 -6.69
N ILE A 462 13.91 12.33 -5.94
CA ILE A 462 12.52 12.34 -6.36
C ILE A 462 12.10 13.82 -6.37
N VAL A 463 11.69 14.35 -7.54
CA VAL A 463 11.42 15.79 -7.70
C VAL A 463 10.05 16.03 -8.37
N GLN A 464 9.40 17.12 -7.97
CA GLN A 464 8.09 17.53 -8.51
C GLN A 464 8.24 18.42 -9.77
N THR A 465 9.43 18.94 -10.03
CA THR A 465 9.76 19.81 -11.15
C THR A 465 10.49 19.02 -12.25
N ASN A 466 10.47 19.53 -13.46
CA ASN A 466 11.17 18.94 -14.62
C ASN A 466 12.63 19.41 -14.75
N SER A 467 13.30 19.61 -13.61
CA SER A 467 14.73 19.96 -13.54
C SER A 467 15.35 19.46 -12.22
N TYR A 468 16.66 19.20 -12.26
CA TYR A 468 17.45 18.80 -11.09
C TYR A 468 18.89 19.29 -11.21
N GLU A 469 19.50 19.76 -10.11
CA GLU A 469 20.90 20.20 -10.06
C GLU A 469 21.83 19.04 -9.75
N LEU A 470 22.65 18.67 -10.72
CA LEU A 470 23.64 17.60 -10.60
C LEU A 470 24.88 18.08 -9.83
N THR A 471 25.20 17.42 -8.77
CA THR A 471 26.38 17.71 -7.92
C THR A 471 27.66 16.97 -8.33
N THR A 472 27.52 15.94 -9.18
CA THR A 472 28.64 15.09 -9.62
C THR A 472 28.66 14.96 -11.13
N ASN A 473 29.82 14.58 -11.71
CA ASN A 473 29.95 14.19 -13.10
C ASN A 473 29.48 12.75 -13.30
N GLY A 474 29.10 12.37 -14.52
CA GLY A 474 28.66 11.02 -14.86
C GLY A 474 27.51 10.98 -15.86
N LYS A 475 26.91 9.80 -16.01
CA LYS A 475 25.77 9.57 -16.89
C LYS A 475 24.48 9.55 -16.07
N PHE A 476 23.43 10.19 -16.57
CA PHE A 476 22.15 10.37 -15.86
C PHE A 476 20.98 10.11 -16.80
N PHE A 477 19.87 9.69 -16.20
CA PHE A 477 18.58 9.54 -16.87
C PHE A 477 17.44 9.83 -15.88
N VAL A 478 16.24 9.99 -16.42
CA VAL A 478 15.05 10.33 -15.63
C VAL A 478 13.90 9.41 -16.02
N THR A 479 13.06 9.09 -15.07
CA THR A 479 11.75 8.48 -15.31
C THR A 479 10.63 9.40 -14.85
N ALA A 480 9.46 9.30 -15.47
CA ALA A 480 8.23 9.92 -15.00
C ALA A 480 7.44 8.92 -14.17
N VAL A 481 6.88 9.36 -13.04
CA VAL A 481 6.10 8.53 -12.15
C VAL A 481 4.73 9.18 -11.94
N LYS A 482 3.65 8.46 -12.20
CA LYS A 482 2.30 8.98 -12.02
C LYS A 482 2.01 9.32 -10.55
N LYS A 483 1.40 10.48 -10.30
CA LYS A 483 1.05 10.93 -8.95
C LYS A 483 -0.01 10.08 -8.27
N ASN A 484 -0.91 9.49 -9.04
CA ASN A 484 -2.10 8.81 -8.51
C ASN A 484 -1.93 7.32 -8.23
N ASP A 485 -0.93 6.64 -8.83
CA ASP A 485 -0.77 5.18 -8.69
C ASP A 485 0.69 4.70 -8.65
N ASN A 486 1.67 5.63 -8.76
CA ASN A 486 3.11 5.37 -8.78
C ASN A 486 3.58 4.47 -9.94
N ALA A 487 2.81 4.41 -11.03
CA ALA A 487 3.25 3.77 -12.27
C ALA A 487 4.43 4.54 -12.86
N GLU A 488 5.55 3.85 -13.10
CA GLU A 488 6.81 4.45 -13.58
C GLU A 488 7.01 4.18 -15.06
N SER A 489 7.43 5.22 -15.80
CA SER A 489 7.74 5.13 -17.22
C SER A 489 8.95 4.24 -17.50
N GLU A 490 9.17 3.95 -18.77
CA GLU A 490 10.48 3.54 -19.25
C GLU A 490 11.51 4.67 -19.01
N VAL A 491 12.80 4.33 -19.05
CA VAL A 491 13.90 5.28 -18.87
C VAL A 491 13.98 6.27 -20.03
N SER A 492 14.35 7.51 -19.75
CA SER A 492 14.65 8.51 -20.76
C SER A 492 15.96 8.21 -21.50
N THR A 493 16.30 9.04 -22.48
CA THR A 493 17.66 9.09 -23.03
C THR A 493 18.69 9.33 -21.91
N ILE A 494 19.81 8.59 -21.94
CA ILE A 494 20.94 8.78 -21.02
C ILE A 494 21.77 9.96 -21.52
N VAL A 495 22.04 10.92 -20.64
CA VAL A 495 22.87 12.09 -20.91
C VAL A 495 24.10 12.09 -20.00
N GLU A 496 25.17 12.76 -20.43
CA GLU A 496 26.42 12.82 -19.69
C GLU A 496 26.74 14.26 -19.26
N LYS A 497 27.07 14.42 -17.97
CA LYS A 497 27.72 15.61 -17.41
C LYS A 497 29.23 15.32 -17.31
N LYS A 498 30.03 16.11 -17.97
CA LYS A 498 31.51 16.05 -17.95
C LYS A 498 32.10 16.91 -16.86
#